data_4e1d8e62dc5b4c0394db685036e30fb9
#
_entry.id   4e1d8e62dc5b4c0394db685036e30fb9
#
_cell.length_a   1.000
_cell.length_b   1.000
_cell.length_c   1.000
_cell.angle_alpha   90.00
_cell.angle_beta   90.00
_cell.angle_gamma   90.00
#
_symmetry.space_group_name_H-M   'P 1'
#
loop_
_entity.id
_entity.type
_entity.pdbx_description
1 polymer ?
#
loop_
_entity_poly.entity_id
_entity_poly.type
_entity_poly.pdbx_seq_one_letter_code
_entity_poly.pdbx_strand_id
1 'polypeptide(L)'
;MSNIYNSVTELIGKTPIINASNFASENNLDASILAKLEYFNPAGSVKDRVAKQMIKDAEEKGILKPGATIIEPTSGNTGIGLAAVAAAKGYKAIMTMPETMSIERRKLLKAYGAEIVLTDGSKGMSGAIAKADELNKEIADSVILGQFVNSSNPKAHYETTGPEIWEDTDGKVDIFIAGVGTGGTVTGVGQYLKSKNPDVKVIAVEPESSPVLSEGKAGPHKIQGIGAGFVPEILDTKIYDEIIPVPN
;
A
#
# COMPACT_ATOMS: atom_id res chain seq x y z
N MET A 1 9.08 -16.50 25.28
CA MET A 1 8.24 -15.29 25.26
C MET A 1 6.82 -15.70 24.92
N SER A 2 5.83 -15.08 25.55
CA SER A 2 4.41 -15.37 25.26
C SER A 2 4.05 -14.88 23.86
N ASN A 3 3.33 -15.70 23.07
CA ASN A 3 2.79 -15.32 21.75
C ASN A 3 1.37 -14.72 21.86
N ILE A 4 1.10 -13.99 22.96
CA ILE A 4 -0.16 -13.31 23.19
C ILE A 4 0.02 -11.85 22.83
N TYR A 5 -0.81 -11.37 21.90
CA TYR A 5 -0.82 -9.99 21.39
C TYR A 5 -2.03 -9.26 21.92
N ASN A 6 -1.89 -7.98 22.24
CA ASN A 6 -2.97 -7.15 22.77
C ASN A 6 -3.78 -6.46 21.67
N SER A 7 -3.23 -6.36 20.47
CA SER A 7 -3.89 -5.74 19.33
C SER A 7 -3.51 -6.44 18.03
N VAL A 8 -4.45 -6.54 17.11
CA VAL A 8 -4.20 -7.03 15.75
C VAL A 8 -3.13 -6.19 15.02
N THR A 9 -2.96 -4.93 15.41
CA THR A 9 -1.93 -4.06 14.82
C THR A 9 -0.51 -4.50 15.14
N GLU A 10 -0.29 -5.28 16.19
CA GLU A 10 1.01 -5.84 16.55
C GLU A 10 1.44 -6.98 15.61
N LEU A 11 0.47 -7.59 14.92
CA LEU A 11 0.68 -8.65 13.94
C LEU A 11 1.00 -8.13 12.53
N ILE A 12 0.88 -6.83 12.30
CA ILE A 12 1.19 -6.22 10.99
C ILE A 12 2.70 -6.19 10.78
N GLY A 13 3.14 -6.72 9.65
CA GLY A 13 4.55 -6.88 9.30
C GLY A 13 5.09 -8.27 9.68
N LYS A 14 6.41 -8.41 9.65
CA LYS A 14 7.12 -9.68 9.87
C LYS A 14 6.57 -10.81 9.01
N THR A 15 6.21 -10.48 7.78
CA THR A 15 5.68 -11.44 6.83
C THR A 15 6.77 -12.37 6.33
N PRO A 16 6.47 -13.65 6.05
CA PRO A 16 7.48 -14.58 5.58
C PRO A 16 7.94 -14.29 4.15
N ILE A 17 9.12 -14.81 3.83
CA ILE A 17 9.63 -14.90 2.46
C ILE A 17 9.59 -16.37 2.05
N ILE A 18 9.09 -16.66 0.86
CA ILE A 18 9.17 -17.99 0.25
C ILE A 18 10.19 -18.01 -0.88
N ASN A 19 10.99 -19.08 -0.93
CA ASN A 19 11.83 -19.35 -2.09
C ASN A 19 11.02 -20.10 -3.16
N ALA A 20 10.83 -19.48 -4.31
CA ALA A 20 10.11 -20.04 -5.46
C ALA A 20 11.03 -20.97 -6.30
N SER A 21 11.73 -21.90 -5.65
CA SER A 21 12.71 -22.79 -6.28
C SER A 21 12.14 -23.65 -7.42
N ASN A 22 10.90 -24.13 -7.28
CA ASN A 22 10.25 -24.91 -8.35
C ASN A 22 10.05 -24.05 -9.61
N PHE A 23 9.58 -22.80 -9.43
CA PHE A 23 9.41 -21.88 -10.55
C PHE A 23 10.75 -21.58 -11.24
N ALA A 24 11.80 -21.33 -10.46
CA ALA A 24 13.13 -21.07 -11.00
C ALA A 24 13.64 -22.31 -11.79
N SER A 25 13.49 -23.51 -11.24
CA SER A 25 13.90 -24.75 -11.89
C SER A 25 13.12 -25.04 -13.19
N GLU A 26 11.79 -24.89 -13.17
CA GLU A 26 10.94 -25.12 -14.35
C GLU A 26 11.24 -24.15 -15.50
N ASN A 27 11.72 -22.95 -15.18
CA ASN A 27 12.08 -21.93 -16.16
C ASN A 27 13.59 -21.87 -16.45
N ASN A 28 14.41 -22.79 -15.93
CA ASN A 28 15.86 -22.86 -16.10
C ASN A 28 16.57 -21.53 -15.71
N LEU A 29 16.18 -20.94 -14.58
CA LEU A 29 16.72 -19.70 -14.09
C LEU A 29 17.87 -19.96 -13.10
N ASP A 30 19.04 -19.37 -13.33
CA ASP A 30 20.20 -19.37 -12.43
C ASP A 30 20.06 -18.30 -11.33
N ALA A 31 18.84 -18.07 -10.82
CA ALA A 31 18.56 -17.07 -9.82
C ALA A 31 17.69 -17.63 -8.70
N SER A 32 17.95 -17.21 -7.47
CA SER A 32 17.04 -17.46 -6.35
C SER A 32 15.91 -16.45 -6.42
N ILE A 33 14.67 -16.93 -6.64
CA ILE A 33 13.47 -16.09 -6.65
C ILE A 33 12.81 -16.15 -5.30
N LEU A 34 12.83 -15.01 -4.61
CA LEU A 34 12.27 -14.84 -3.27
C LEU A 34 11.02 -13.97 -3.32
N ALA A 35 9.90 -14.45 -2.80
CA ALA A 35 8.65 -13.71 -2.75
C ALA A 35 8.29 -13.34 -1.31
N LYS A 36 8.21 -12.04 -0.99
CA LYS A 36 7.73 -11.51 0.29
C LYS A 36 6.21 -11.58 0.33
N LEU A 37 5.66 -12.39 1.24
CA LEU A 37 4.25 -12.75 1.26
C LEU A 37 3.40 -11.77 2.08
N GLU A 38 3.12 -10.60 1.52
CA GLU A 38 2.40 -9.52 2.21
C GLU A 38 0.92 -9.82 2.49
N TYR A 39 0.34 -10.86 1.89
CA TYR A 39 -1.03 -11.30 2.22
C TYR A 39 -1.13 -11.96 3.60
N PHE A 40 -0.02 -12.26 4.27
CA PHE A 40 -0.02 -12.71 5.67
C PHE A 40 -0.26 -11.56 6.68
N ASN A 41 -0.27 -10.32 6.26
CA ASN A 41 -0.76 -9.25 7.13
C ASN A 41 -2.22 -9.49 7.53
N PRO A 42 -2.67 -9.09 8.72
CA PRO A 42 -4.01 -9.40 9.26
C PRO A 42 -5.19 -9.00 8.38
N ALA A 43 -5.11 -7.87 7.69
CA ALA A 43 -6.15 -7.45 6.73
C ALA A 43 -5.82 -7.88 5.28
N GLY A 44 -4.80 -8.72 5.08
CA GLY A 44 -4.52 -9.46 3.87
C GLY A 44 -3.69 -8.73 2.81
N SER A 45 -2.99 -7.65 3.14
CA SER A 45 -2.15 -6.97 2.14
C SER A 45 -1.03 -6.13 2.74
N VAL A 46 -0.10 -5.71 1.87
CA VAL A 46 0.96 -4.74 2.16
C VAL A 46 0.42 -3.40 2.71
N LYS A 47 -0.84 -3.07 2.42
CA LYS A 47 -1.44 -1.80 2.83
C LYS A 47 -1.76 -1.71 4.32
N ASP A 48 -1.75 -2.83 5.03
CA ASP A 48 -1.85 -2.85 6.49
C ASP A 48 -0.69 -2.07 7.13
N ARG A 49 0.53 -2.22 6.58
CA ARG A 49 1.72 -1.46 7.01
C ARG A 49 1.55 0.03 6.81
N VAL A 50 1.08 0.40 5.62
CA VAL A 50 0.83 1.80 5.25
C VAL A 50 -0.24 2.42 6.15
N ALA A 51 -1.36 1.73 6.35
CA ALA A 51 -2.44 2.17 7.22
C ALA A 51 -1.96 2.38 8.66
N LYS A 52 -1.23 1.40 9.22
CA LYS A 52 -0.65 1.49 10.56
C LYS A 52 0.27 2.70 10.70
N GLN A 53 1.15 2.93 9.74
CA GLN A 53 2.12 4.01 9.80
C GLN A 53 1.47 5.39 9.62
N MET A 54 0.54 5.53 8.66
CA MET A 54 -0.18 6.79 8.46
C MET A 54 -0.97 7.20 9.71
N ILE A 55 -1.67 6.25 10.34
CA ILE A 55 -2.42 6.50 11.59
C ILE A 55 -1.45 6.86 12.72
N LYS A 56 -0.38 6.08 12.91
CA LYS A 56 0.63 6.34 13.95
C LYS A 56 1.24 7.73 13.81
N ASP A 57 1.71 8.09 12.62
CA ASP A 57 2.34 9.41 12.40
C ASP A 57 1.33 10.56 12.56
N ALA A 58 0.06 10.36 12.21
CA ALA A 58 -0.99 11.35 12.41
C ALA A 58 -1.32 11.55 13.91
N GLU A 59 -1.29 10.47 14.70
CA GLU A 59 -1.42 10.53 16.17
C GLU A 59 -0.23 11.29 16.80
N GLU A 60 1.00 10.92 16.42
CA GLU A 60 2.23 11.54 16.94
C GLU A 60 2.32 13.03 16.62
N LYS A 61 1.80 13.44 15.46
CA LYS A 61 1.72 14.86 15.06
C LYS A 61 0.53 15.61 15.66
N GLY A 62 -0.34 14.96 16.42
CA GLY A 62 -1.56 15.54 16.98
C GLY A 62 -2.64 15.89 15.93
N ILE A 63 -2.50 15.40 14.69
CA ILE A 63 -3.46 15.60 13.61
C ILE A 63 -4.68 14.69 13.82
N LEU A 64 -4.46 13.44 14.22
CA LEU A 64 -5.50 12.47 14.51
C LEU A 64 -5.68 12.37 16.03
N LYS A 65 -6.79 12.90 16.53
CA LYS A 65 -7.14 12.89 17.96
C LYS A 65 -7.93 11.62 18.33
N PRO A 66 -7.90 11.19 19.61
CA PRO A 66 -8.74 10.07 20.06
C PRO A 66 -10.22 10.26 19.68
N GLY A 67 -10.82 9.25 19.07
CA GLY A 67 -12.22 9.28 18.62
C GLY A 67 -12.49 10.04 17.32
N ALA A 68 -11.48 10.58 16.69
CA ALA A 68 -11.58 11.25 15.38
C ALA A 68 -12.07 10.30 14.27
N THR A 69 -12.48 10.88 13.16
CA THR A 69 -12.94 10.13 11.99
C THR A 69 -11.85 10.15 10.89
N ILE A 70 -11.45 8.99 10.44
CA ILE A 70 -10.56 8.83 9.29
C ILE A 70 -11.42 8.73 8.04
N ILE A 71 -11.15 9.59 7.06
CA ILE A 71 -11.83 9.58 5.76
C ILE A 71 -10.78 9.26 4.69
N GLU A 72 -11.07 8.33 3.78
CA GLU A 72 -10.15 8.03 2.68
C GLU A 72 -10.93 7.72 1.39
N PRO A 73 -10.62 8.39 0.28
CA PRO A 73 -11.19 8.06 -1.03
C PRO A 73 -10.47 6.83 -1.60
N THR A 74 -11.00 5.66 -1.31
CA THR A 74 -10.39 4.40 -1.77
C THR A 74 -11.37 3.24 -1.75
N SER A 75 -11.26 2.38 -2.73
CA SER A 75 -11.99 1.10 -2.82
C SER A 75 -11.07 -0.11 -2.70
N GLY A 76 -9.77 0.13 -2.50
CA GLY A 76 -8.73 -0.90 -2.53
C GLY A 76 -8.26 -1.33 -1.15
N ASN A 77 -7.13 -2.03 -1.16
CA ASN A 77 -6.51 -2.59 0.04
C ASN A 77 -6.14 -1.52 1.09
N THR A 78 -5.89 -0.28 0.69
CA THR A 78 -5.64 0.81 1.63
C THR A 78 -6.85 1.08 2.52
N GLY A 79 -8.06 1.10 1.94
CA GLY A 79 -9.28 1.24 2.73
C GLY A 79 -9.48 0.08 3.70
N ILE A 80 -9.20 -1.14 3.26
CA ILE A 80 -9.30 -2.34 4.11
C ILE A 80 -8.30 -2.24 5.28
N GLY A 81 -7.05 -1.90 5.01
CA GLY A 81 -6.03 -1.71 6.06
C GLY A 81 -6.39 -0.59 7.02
N LEU A 82 -6.86 0.56 6.50
CA LEU A 82 -7.30 1.69 7.34
C LEU A 82 -8.50 1.32 8.22
N ALA A 83 -9.50 0.64 7.66
CA ALA A 83 -10.67 0.19 8.42
C ALA A 83 -10.27 -0.78 9.54
N ALA A 84 -9.38 -1.75 9.26
CA ALA A 84 -8.90 -2.71 10.24
C ALA A 84 -8.11 -2.04 11.37
N VAL A 85 -7.18 -1.14 11.04
CA VAL A 85 -6.38 -0.42 12.06
C VAL A 85 -7.24 0.57 12.83
N ALA A 86 -8.15 1.28 12.17
CA ALA A 86 -9.10 2.19 12.81
C ALA A 86 -9.97 1.46 13.83
N ALA A 87 -10.55 0.32 13.46
CA ALA A 87 -11.33 -0.51 14.37
C ALA A 87 -10.52 -0.95 15.59
N ALA A 88 -9.28 -1.40 15.39
CA ALA A 88 -8.41 -1.83 16.47
C ALA A 88 -8.00 -0.69 17.43
N LYS A 89 -8.01 0.54 16.97
CA LYS A 89 -7.62 1.75 17.74
C LYS A 89 -8.81 2.59 18.23
N GLY A 90 -10.04 2.22 17.89
CA GLY A 90 -11.25 2.93 18.31
C GLY A 90 -11.55 4.19 17.51
N TYR A 91 -11.02 4.32 16.28
CA TYR A 91 -11.37 5.40 15.36
C TYR A 91 -12.58 5.05 14.52
N LYS A 92 -13.33 6.05 14.11
CA LYS A 92 -14.32 5.92 13.05
C LYS A 92 -13.62 5.93 11.69
N ALA A 93 -14.13 5.18 10.73
CA ALA A 93 -13.59 5.15 9.37
C ALA A 93 -14.70 5.32 8.34
N ILE A 94 -14.54 6.25 7.41
CA ILE A 94 -15.45 6.50 6.29
C ILE A 94 -14.66 6.32 5.00
N MET A 95 -15.11 5.38 4.15
CA MET A 95 -14.52 5.15 2.84
C MET A 95 -15.44 5.68 1.75
N THR A 96 -14.94 6.60 0.95
CA THR A 96 -15.69 7.10 -0.23
C THR A 96 -15.23 6.35 -1.47
N MET A 97 -16.18 5.90 -2.29
CA MET A 97 -15.88 5.13 -3.48
C MET A 97 -17.00 5.18 -4.51
N PRO A 98 -16.69 4.99 -5.81
CA PRO A 98 -17.73 4.87 -6.84
C PRO A 98 -18.64 3.65 -6.58
N GLU A 99 -19.91 3.79 -6.89
CA GLU A 99 -20.89 2.69 -6.77
C GLU A 99 -20.62 1.48 -7.67
N THR A 100 -19.73 1.63 -8.64
CA THR A 100 -19.27 0.54 -9.51
C THR A 100 -18.29 -0.43 -8.83
N MET A 101 -17.80 -0.10 -7.63
CA MET A 101 -16.88 -0.95 -6.89
C MET A 101 -17.55 -2.23 -6.40
N SER A 102 -16.75 -3.31 -6.28
CA SER A 102 -17.27 -4.65 -5.99
C SER A 102 -17.98 -4.74 -4.64
N ILE A 103 -19.04 -5.54 -4.62
CA ILE A 103 -19.87 -5.74 -3.42
C ILE A 103 -19.06 -6.46 -2.31
N GLU A 104 -18.13 -7.34 -2.69
CA GLU A 104 -17.27 -8.08 -1.76
C GLU A 104 -16.40 -7.13 -0.96
N ARG A 105 -15.79 -6.14 -1.60
CA ARG A 105 -14.98 -5.12 -0.92
C ARG A 105 -15.79 -4.26 0.02
N ARG A 106 -17.02 -3.89 -0.38
CA ARG A 106 -17.94 -3.15 0.49
C ARG A 106 -18.34 -3.98 1.73
N LYS A 107 -18.60 -5.29 1.54
CA LYS A 107 -18.90 -6.20 2.67
C LYS A 107 -17.73 -6.31 3.64
N LEU A 108 -16.51 -6.44 3.12
CA LEU A 108 -15.30 -6.53 3.93
C LEU A 108 -15.05 -5.25 4.75
N LEU A 109 -15.17 -4.08 4.12
CA LEU A 109 -15.04 -2.79 4.81
C LEU A 109 -16.09 -2.64 5.93
N LYS A 110 -17.35 -3.00 5.65
CA LYS A 110 -18.42 -3.00 6.66
C LYS A 110 -18.14 -3.98 7.80
N ALA A 111 -17.55 -5.14 7.52
CA ALA A 111 -17.19 -6.12 8.55
C ALA A 111 -16.12 -5.58 9.51
N TYR A 112 -15.23 -4.68 9.03
CA TYR A 112 -14.32 -3.91 9.90
C TYR A 112 -14.96 -2.69 10.56
N GLY A 113 -16.27 -2.46 10.38
CA GLY A 113 -16.99 -1.34 11.00
C GLY A 113 -16.87 -0.01 10.26
N ALA A 114 -16.31 0.01 9.05
CA ALA A 114 -16.22 1.24 8.26
C ALA A 114 -17.58 1.62 7.64
N GLU A 115 -17.88 2.90 7.67
CA GLU A 115 -18.96 3.49 6.88
C GLU A 115 -18.53 3.61 5.42
N ILE A 116 -19.47 3.37 4.50
CA ILE A 116 -19.21 3.47 3.07
C ILE A 116 -20.13 4.53 2.48
N VAL A 117 -19.52 5.53 1.84
CA VAL A 117 -20.23 6.55 1.09
C VAL A 117 -20.00 6.32 -0.40
N LEU A 118 -21.07 5.93 -1.09
CA LEU A 118 -21.03 5.67 -2.52
C LEU A 118 -21.21 6.97 -3.30
N THR A 119 -20.43 7.12 -4.37
CA THR A 119 -20.52 8.24 -5.29
C THR A 119 -20.94 7.76 -6.69
N ASP A 120 -21.40 8.67 -7.51
CA ASP A 120 -21.80 8.40 -8.89
C ASP A 120 -20.66 7.71 -9.66
N GLY A 121 -20.95 6.53 -10.19
CA GLY A 121 -20.00 5.70 -10.93
C GLY A 121 -19.39 6.39 -12.15
N SER A 122 -20.13 7.29 -12.81
CA SER A 122 -19.67 8.04 -13.98
C SER A 122 -18.53 9.01 -13.66
N LYS A 123 -18.42 9.43 -12.38
CA LYS A 123 -17.36 10.33 -11.89
C LYS A 123 -16.09 9.59 -11.44
N GLY A 124 -16.12 8.26 -11.40
CA GLY A 124 -14.98 7.46 -10.99
C GLY A 124 -14.37 7.90 -9.66
N MET A 125 -13.06 7.76 -9.53
CA MET A 125 -12.34 8.14 -8.31
C MET A 125 -12.34 9.64 -8.03
N SER A 126 -12.45 10.50 -9.04
CA SER A 126 -12.54 11.96 -8.82
C SER A 126 -13.80 12.35 -8.04
N GLY A 127 -14.92 11.66 -8.29
CA GLY A 127 -16.14 11.82 -7.49
C GLY A 127 -15.96 11.38 -6.03
N ALA A 128 -15.25 10.29 -5.81
CA ALA A 128 -14.95 9.81 -4.45
C ALA A 128 -14.03 10.77 -3.68
N ILE A 129 -13.02 11.33 -4.33
CA ILE A 129 -12.12 12.34 -3.76
C ILE A 129 -12.90 13.59 -3.36
N ALA A 130 -13.70 14.14 -4.28
CA ALA A 130 -14.52 15.33 -4.00
C ALA A 130 -15.48 15.10 -2.81
N LYS A 131 -16.06 13.89 -2.70
CA LYS A 131 -16.95 13.56 -1.57
C LYS A 131 -16.17 13.38 -0.25
N ALA A 132 -14.96 12.86 -0.30
CA ALA A 132 -14.09 12.82 0.89
C ALA A 132 -13.77 14.22 1.40
N ASP A 133 -13.42 15.15 0.49
CA ASP A 133 -13.13 16.55 0.83
C ASP A 133 -14.35 17.28 1.39
N GLU A 134 -15.56 17.01 0.85
CA GLU A 134 -16.83 17.53 1.37
C GLU A 134 -17.06 17.05 2.81
N LEU A 135 -16.99 15.73 3.03
CA LEU A 135 -17.19 15.14 4.36
C LEU A 135 -16.15 15.63 5.38
N ASN A 136 -14.90 15.81 4.94
CA ASN A 136 -13.84 16.30 5.83
C ASN A 136 -14.08 17.75 6.28
N LYS A 137 -14.80 18.54 5.51
CA LYS A 137 -15.22 19.91 5.91
C LYS A 137 -16.44 19.90 6.82
N GLU A 138 -17.34 18.93 6.66
CA GLU A 138 -18.58 18.82 7.42
C GLU A 138 -18.41 18.13 8.78
N ILE A 139 -17.51 17.15 8.86
CA ILE A 139 -17.30 16.33 10.05
C ILE A 139 -16.14 16.94 10.86
N ALA A 140 -16.46 17.47 12.02
CA ALA A 140 -15.45 17.96 12.95
C ALA A 140 -14.52 16.82 13.39
N ASP A 141 -13.24 17.14 13.63
CA ASP A 141 -12.19 16.19 14.02
C ASP A 141 -12.08 15.00 13.02
N SER A 142 -12.24 15.25 11.71
CA SER A 142 -11.97 14.28 10.66
C SER A 142 -10.64 14.57 9.96
N VAL A 143 -10.04 13.51 9.39
CA VAL A 143 -8.74 13.57 8.70
C VAL A 143 -8.76 12.69 7.46
N ILE A 144 -8.30 13.25 6.33
CA ILE A 144 -7.94 12.47 5.13
C ILE A 144 -6.45 12.17 5.21
N LEU A 145 -6.07 10.89 5.19
CA LEU A 145 -4.67 10.48 5.31
C LEU A 145 -3.89 10.56 3.99
N GLY A 146 -4.53 10.29 2.86
CA GLY A 146 -4.01 10.57 1.52
C GLY A 146 -2.84 9.69 1.09
N GLN A 147 -3.10 8.43 0.74
CA GLN A 147 -2.05 7.45 0.44
C GLN A 147 -1.06 7.82 -0.67
N PHE A 148 -1.41 8.73 -1.58
CA PHE A 148 -0.57 9.12 -2.73
C PHE A 148 0.36 10.31 -2.46
N VAL A 149 0.11 11.04 -1.35
CA VAL A 149 0.84 12.26 -0.98
C VAL A 149 1.46 12.17 0.41
N ASN A 150 1.09 11.18 1.20
CA ASN A 150 1.52 11.05 2.59
C ASN A 150 2.86 10.32 2.70
N SER A 151 3.89 11.03 3.16
CA SER A 151 5.25 10.48 3.35
C SER A 151 5.33 9.31 4.35
N SER A 152 4.31 9.10 5.18
CA SER A 152 4.21 7.93 6.07
C SER A 152 4.08 6.62 5.30
N ASN A 153 3.63 6.66 4.03
CA ASN A 153 3.54 5.48 3.17
C ASN A 153 4.94 4.91 2.84
N PRO A 154 5.86 5.61 2.15
CA PRO A 154 7.20 5.08 1.94
C PRO A 154 7.95 4.87 3.26
N LYS A 155 7.72 5.70 4.29
CA LYS A 155 8.30 5.51 5.62
C LYS A 155 7.95 4.15 6.22
N ALA A 156 6.70 3.68 6.09
CA ALA A 156 6.30 2.35 6.55
C ALA A 156 7.19 1.25 5.97
N HIS A 157 7.53 1.36 4.70
CA HIS A 157 8.36 0.38 4.01
C HIS A 157 9.84 0.53 4.34
N TYR A 158 10.32 1.75 4.49
CA TYR A 158 11.69 2.02 4.92
C TYR A 158 11.97 1.48 6.33
N GLU A 159 11.01 1.65 7.25
CA GLU A 159 11.15 1.25 8.66
C GLU A 159 10.82 -0.22 8.93
N THR A 160 10.08 -0.90 8.05
CA THR A 160 9.64 -2.28 8.30
C THR A 160 9.96 -3.25 7.16
N THR A 161 9.39 -3.07 5.98
CA THR A 161 9.51 -4.02 4.87
C THR A 161 10.96 -4.16 4.38
N GLY A 162 11.67 -3.04 4.24
CA GLY A 162 13.08 -3.02 3.84
C GLY A 162 13.99 -3.75 4.83
N PRO A 163 13.96 -3.41 6.13
CA PRO A 163 14.69 -4.14 7.17
C PRO A 163 14.37 -5.64 7.19
N GLU A 164 13.09 -6.02 7.14
CA GLU A 164 12.68 -7.43 7.12
C GLU A 164 13.28 -8.17 5.91
N ILE A 165 13.23 -7.61 4.71
CA ILE A 165 13.82 -8.22 3.52
C ILE A 165 15.33 -8.40 3.71
N TRP A 166 16.02 -7.37 4.20
CA TRP A 166 17.46 -7.41 4.42
C TRP A 166 17.87 -8.47 5.43
N GLU A 167 17.18 -8.53 6.56
CA GLU A 167 17.44 -9.48 7.63
C GLU A 167 17.11 -10.92 7.21
N ASP A 168 15.93 -11.14 6.60
CA ASP A 168 15.46 -12.46 6.17
C ASP A 168 16.33 -13.07 5.04
N THR A 169 17.11 -12.26 4.34
CA THR A 169 18.01 -12.69 3.26
C THR A 169 19.49 -12.66 3.65
N ASP A 170 19.84 -12.43 4.92
CA ASP A 170 21.22 -12.22 5.37
C ASP A 170 21.95 -11.14 4.57
N GLY A 171 21.21 -10.10 4.11
CA GLY A 171 21.75 -9.03 3.29
C GLY A 171 22.08 -9.41 1.84
N LYS A 172 21.67 -10.59 1.39
CA LYS A 172 21.96 -11.10 0.04
C LYS A 172 20.81 -10.77 -0.91
N VAL A 173 20.69 -9.50 -1.28
CA VAL A 173 19.72 -9.00 -2.26
C VAL A 173 20.47 -8.34 -3.40
N ASP A 174 20.39 -8.92 -4.59
CA ASP A 174 20.95 -8.33 -5.80
C ASP A 174 19.93 -7.45 -6.52
N ILE A 175 18.67 -7.91 -6.59
CA ILE A 175 17.59 -7.24 -7.31
C ILE A 175 16.33 -7.21 -6.43
N PHE A 176 15.74 -6.03 -6.29
CA PHE A 176 14.43 -5.84 -5.67
C PHE A 176 13.41 -5.42 -6.73
N ILE A 177 12.31 -6.16 -6.85
CA ILE A 177 11.26 -5.92 -7.84
C ILE A 177 9.96 -5.59 -7.12
N ALA A 178 9.31 -4.50 -7.48
CA ALA A 178 8.01 -4.13 -6.91
C ALA A 178 7.08 -3.46 -7.93
N GLY A 179 5.80 -3.85 -7.90
CA GLY A 179 4.73 -3.17 -8.64
C GLY A 179 4.44 -1.79 -8.08
N VAL A 180 4.25 -0.81 -8.96
CA VAL A 180 4.02 0.58 -8.58
C VAL A 180 2.54 0.94 -8.63
N GLY A 181 1.91 1.01 -7.45
CA GLY A 181 0.59 1.64 -7.26
C GLY A 181 0.75 3.05 -6.72
N THR A 182 0.92 3.19 -5.40
CA THR A 182 1.25 4.49 -4.78
C THR A 182 2.75 4.82 -4.85
N GLY A 183 3.60 3.85 -5.18
CA GLY A 183 5.04 4.02 -5.17
C GLY A 183 5.72 3.86 -3.82
N GLY A 184 4.95 3.75 -2.72
CA GLY A 184 5.50 3.68 -1.37
C GLY A 184 6.44 2.49 -1.15
N THR A 185 6.08 1.31 -1.66
CA THR A 185 6.89 0.09 -1.51
C THR A 185 8.23 0.22 -2.23
N VAL A 186 8.21 0.56 -3.53
CA VAL A 186 9.45 0.68 -4.31
C VAL A 186 10.35 1.78 -3.76
N THR A 187 9.77 2.91 -3.32
CA THR A 187 10.50 4.01 -2.70
C THR A 187 11.13 3.60 -1.37
N GLY A 188 10.32 3.18 -0.41
CA GLY A 188 10.78 2.92 0.95
C GLY A 188 11.73 1.72 1.05
N VAL A 189 11.40 0.60 0.39
CA VAL A 189 12.30 -0.58 0.36
C VAL A 189 13.55 -0.27 -0.44
N GLY A 190 13.43 0.36 -1.62
CA GLY A 190 14.57 0.72 -2.45
C GLY A 190 15.56 1.62 -1.72
N GLN A 191 15.07 2.67 -1.05
CA GLN A 191 15.91 3.55 -0.23
C GLN A 191 16.61 2.79 0.89
N TYR A 192 15.91 1.90 1.60
CA TYR A 192 16.52 1.11 2.66
C TYR A 192 17.60 0.16 2.12
N LEU A 193 17.28 -0.63 1.10
CA LEU A 193 18.23 -1.60 0.53
C LEU A 193 19.48 -0.92 -0.03
N LYS A 194 19.32 0.17 -0.82
CA LYS A 194 20.44 0.95 -1.34
C LYS A 194 21.26 1.65 -0.24
N SER A 195 20.66 1.95 0.90
CA SER A 195 21.40 2.45 2.07
C SER A 195 22.33 1.40 2.69
N LYS A 196 22.02 0.11 2.52
CA LYS A 196 22.81 -1.03 2.99
C LYS A 196 23.81 -1.50 1.96
N ASN A 197 23.38 -1.61 0.72
CA ASN A 197 24.20 -1.98 -0.43
C ASN A 197 23.79 -1.14 -1.65
N PRO A 198 24.61 -0.15 -2.06
CA PRO A 198 24.30 0.72 -3.20
C PRO A 198 24.17 -0.02 -4.55
N ASP A 199 24.71 -1.24 -4.65
CA ASP A 199 24.71 -2.02 -5.89
C ASP A 199 23.40 -2.80 -6.09
N VAL A 200 22.48 -2.81 -5.09
CA VAL A 200 21.15 -3.41 -5.25
C VAL A 200 20.39 -2.72 -6.37
N LYS A 201 19.98 -3.48 -7.37
CA LYS A 201 19.12 -2.98 -8.43
C LYS A 201 17.66 -2.96 -7.95
N VAL A 202 17.01 -1.83 -8.19
CA VAL A 202 15.59 -1.65 -7.90
C VAL A 202 14.81 -1.60 -9.21
N ILE A 203 13.84 -2.48 -9.38
CA ILE A 203 13.03 -2.58 -10.59
C ILE A 203 11.58 -2.21 -10.25
N ALA A 204 11.06 -1.21 -10.96
CA ALA A 204 9.66 -0.81 -10.88
C ALA A 204 8.84 -1.58 -11.93
N VAL A 205 7.68 -2.10 -11.55
CA VAL A 205 6.78 -2.78 -12.47
C VAL A 205 5.51 -1.95 -12.67
N GLU A 206 5.12 -1.75 -13.93
CA GLU A 206 3.89 -1.05 -14.30
C GLU A 206 3.08 -1.86 -15.33
N PRO A 207 1.76 -1.59 -15.51
CA PRO A 207 0.99 -2.22 -16.58
C PRO A 207 1.44 -1.75 -17.96
N GLU A 208 1.67 -2.67 -18.89
CA GLU A 208 2.03 -2.37 -20.29
C GLU A 208 0.99 -1.46 -20.98
N SER A 209 -0.29 -1.64 -20.69
CA SER A 209 -1.37 -0.81 -21.24
C SER A 209 -1.53 0.56 -20.56
N SER A 210 -0.76 0.83 -19.49
CA SER A 210 -0.74 2.10 -18.77
C SER A 210 0.70 2.47 -18.36
N PRO A 211 1.62 2.66 -19.34
CA PRO A 211 3.05 2.86 -19.10
C PRO A 211 3.33 4.32 -18.67
N VAL A 212 2.81 4.69 -17.51
CA VAL A 212 2.91 6.06 -16.97
C VAL A 212 4.34 6.43 -16.60
N LEU A 213 5.09 5.46 -16.03
CA LEU A 213 6.45 5.72 -15.55
C LEU A 213 7.46 5.73 -16.71
N SER A 214 7.29 4.84 -17.68
CA SER A 214 8.22 4.73 -18.82
C SER A 214 7.87 5.65 -19.98
N GLU A 215 6.58 5.86 -20.29
CA GLU A 215 6.15 6.61 -21.47
C GLU A 215 5.29 7.85 -21.15
N GLY A 216 4.91 8.08 -19.90
CA GLY A 216 4.03 9.18 -19.52
C GLY A 216 2.57 9.03 -19.98
N LYS A 217 2.15 7.82 -20.35
CA LYS A 217 0.81 7.55 -20.90
C LYS A 217 -0.03 6.71 -19.95
N ALA A 218 -1.18 7.24 -19.54
CA ALA A 218 -2.17 6.47 -18.80
C ALA A 218 -3.11 5.72 -19.75
N GLY A 219 -3.50 4.50 -19.39
CA GLY A 219 -4.44 3.69 -20.13
C GLY A 219 -5.23 2.72 -19.24
N PRO A 220 -6.29 2.11 -19.75
CA PRO A 220 -7.07 1.13 -19.01
C PRO A 220 -6.31 -0.18 -18.87
N HIS A 221 -6.31 -0.77 -17.68
CA HIS A 221 -5.72 -2.09 -17.40
C HIS A 221 -6.55 -2.84 -16.35
N LYS A 222 -6.30 -4.15 -16.22
CA LYS A 222 -7.03 -5.03 -15.29
C LYS A 222 -6.22 -5.41 -14.05
N ILE A 223 -4.94 -5.07 -13.98
CA ILE A 223 -4.05 -5.42 -12.87
C ILE A 223 -4.42 -4.57 -11.65
N GLN A 224 -4.89 -5.22 -10.59
CA GLN A 224 -5.31 -4.51 -9.39
C GLN A 224 -4.12 -4.15 -8.50
N GLY A 225 -4.14 -2.95 -7.95
CA GLY A 225 -3.16 -2.48 -6.95
C GLY A 225 -1.93 -1.79 -7.49
N ILE A 226 -1.71 -1.80 -8.80
CA ILE A 226 -0.65 -1.04 -9.49
C ILE A 226 -1.25 -0.17 -10.60
N GLY A 227 -0.47 0.71 -11.21
CA GLY A 227 -0.91 1.52 -12.35
C GLY A 227 -1.96 2.56 -11.97
N ALA A 228 -1.61 3.54 -11.14
CA ALA A 228 -2.53 4.58 -10.67
C ALA A 228 -3.03 5.55 -11.76
N GLY A 229 -2.42 5.51 -12.96
CA GLY A 229 -2.74 6.43 -14.07
C GLY A 229 -2.04 7.78 -13.98
N PHE A 230 -1.23 8.01 -12.99
CA PHE A 230 -0.40 9.19 -12.79
C PHE A 230 0.85 8.83 -11.97
N VAL A 231 1.84 9.71 -11.94
CA VAL A 231 3.02 9.57 -11.08
C VAL A 231 2.69 10.07 -9.69
N PRO A 232 2.66 9.21 -8.65
CA PRO A 232 2.36 9.63 -7.28
C PRO A 232 3.42 10.59 -6.71
N GLU A 233 2.99 11.55 -5.88
CA GLU A 233 3.91 12.53 -5.27
C GLU A 233 4.97 11.88 -4.37
N ILE A 234 4.59 10.80 -3.67
CA ILE A 234 5.49 10.08 -2.75
C ILE A 234 6.44 9.11 -3.46
N LEU A 235 6.31 8.93 -4.77
CA LEU A 235 7.21 8.08 -5.55
C LEU A 235 8.53 8.80 -5.80
N ASP A 236 9.62 8.25 -5.29
CA ASP A 236 10.96 8.66 -5.67
C ASP A 236 11.31 8.06 -7.04
N THR A 237 11.16 8.86 -8.09
CA THR A 237 11.41 8.43 -9.47
C THR A 237 12.90 8.19 -9.79
N LYS A 238 13.80 8.44 -8.83
CA LYS A 238 15.23 8.20 -8.98
C LYS A 238 15.71 6.95 -8.25
N ILE A 239 14.81 6.29 -7.50
CA ILE A 239 15.19 5.14 -6.68
C ILE A 239 15.32 3.85 -7.50
N TYR A 240 14.53 3.69 -8.55
CA TYR A 240 14.57 2.52 -9.41
C TYR A 240 15.54 2.71 -10.58
N ASP A 241 16.18 1.61 -10.95
CA ASP A 241 17.20 1.55 -12.00
C ASP A 241 16.57 1.14 -13.34
N GLU A 242 15.41 0.46 -13.30
CA GLU A 242 14.73 -0.06 -14.48
C GLU A 242 13.21 -0.07 -14.26
N ILE A 243 12.45 0.04 -15.35
CA ILE A 243 11.00 -0.11 -15.37
C ILE A 243 10.66 -1.27 -16.29
N ILE A 244 9.85 -2.23 -15.79
CA ILE A 244 9.36 -3.36 -16.58
C ILE A 244 7.84 -3.23 -16.74
N PRO A 245 7.34 -2.97 -17.95
CA PRO A 245 5.92 -3.07 -18.25
C PRO A 245 5.50 -4.55 -18.33
N VAL A 246 4.35 -4.88 -17.73
CA VAL A 246 3.79 -6.22 -17.71
C VAL A 246 2.40 -6.27 -18.34
N PRO A 247 2.07 -7.31 -19.12
CA PRO A 247 0.74 -7.47 -19.74
C PRO A 247 -0.34 -7.71 -18.69
N ASN A 248 -1.63 -7.52 -19.11
CA ASN A 248 -2.81 -7.78 -18.28
C ASN A 248 -3.04 -9.26 -17.98
#